data_ebdf582510861e8d0dfb1b6b51cf87c2
#
_entry.id   ebdf582510861e8d0dfb1b6b51cf87c2
#
_cell.length_a   1.000
_cell.length_b   1.000
_cell.length_c   1.000
_cell.angle_alpha   90.00
_cell.angle_beta   90.00
_cell.angle_gamma   90.00
#
_symmetry.space_group_name_H-M   'P 1'
#
loop_
_entity.id
_entity.type
_entity.pdbx_description
1 polymer ?
#
loop_
_entity_poly.entity_id
_entity_poly.type
_entity_poly.pdbx_seq_one_letter_code
_entity_poly.pdbx_strand_id
1 'polypeptide(L)'
;MRLASTDLASRPPISLSRRRESPSPTSVDVLVPTLKGLSSEFVEHLRNRIPVHCVLTSSAIGPARARQELIGRVDTDWFAFVDDDVKLRPDWWSTVAGMIGPDVGGVEGLWSYLAGDKRVDDYARAMARLSTLLHQESWRDRIDRAFTGDTLVRTKAIKNIRVPDIPVWEDEYIRRWVEKNGYRWLRTPNVVCDHLRTYNLKPSYNVGRYGYYLGKLTVRTQLKRLAQLPIKVLFSLAYTGDIAAATFAIDKDVNIFKGTLQAYVQRNSGSPLYSLAQP
;
A
#
# COMPACT_ATOMS: atom_id res chain seq x y z
N MET A 1 53.92 -26.82 -19.58
CA MET A 1 52.77 -25.89 -19.61
C MET A 1 52.41 -25.55 -18.17
N ARG A 2 52.85 -24.39 -17.65
CA ARG A 2 52.67 -23.96 -16.25
C ARG A 2 51.38 -23.14 -16.17
N LEU A 3 50.44 -23.59 -15.37
CA LEU A 3 49.24 -22.84 -15.03
C LEU A 3 49.60 -21.79 -13.97
N ALA A 4 49.34 -20.52 -14.30
CA ALA A 4 49.52 -19.39 -13.40
C ALA A 4 48.42 -19.40 -12.35
N SER A 5 48.83 -19.36 -11.07
CA SER A 5 47.97 -19.16 -9.91
C SER A 5 47.60 -17.67 -9.86
N THR A 6 46.33 -17.35 -9.98
CA THR A 6 45.81 -15.99 -9.75
C THR A 6 45.58 -15.76 -8.26
N ASP A 7 46.38 -14.85 -7.73
CA ASP A 7 46.21 -14.29 -6.37
C ASP A 7 44.83 -13.68 -6.16
N LEU A 8 44.07 -14.26 -5.25
CA LEU A 8 42.85 -13.67 -4.70
C LEU A 8 43.26 -12.57 -3.69
N ALA A 9 43.41 -11.34 -4.23
CA ALA A 9 43.64 -10.17 -3.40
C ALA A 9 42.48 -10.01 -2.38
N SER A 10 42.83 -10.05 -1.10
CA SER A 10 41.96 -9.84 0.06
C SER A 10 41.25 -8.50 -0.04
N ARG A 11 39.94 -8.50 -0.21
CA ARG A 11 39.10 -7.31 -0.06
C ARG A 11 39.18 -6.84 1.41
N PRO A 12 39.42 -5.55 1.67
CA PRO A 12 39.39 -5.05 3.05
C PRO A 12 37.97 -5.24 3.63
N PRO A 13 37.82 -5.50 4.93
CA PRO A 13 36.54 -5.63 5.59
C PRO A 13 35.76 -4.33 5.43
N ILE A 14 34.50 -4.46 4.93
CA ILE A 14 33.57 -3.34 4.85
C ILE A 14 33.36 -2.84 6.28
N SER A 15 33.94 -1.68 6.60
CA SER A 15 33.70 -0.98 7.84
C SER A 15 32.19 -0.72 7.97
N LEU A 16 31.52 -1.45 8.86
CA LEU A 16 30.19 -1.12 9.34
C LEU A 16 30.29 0.19 10.12
N SER A 17 30.28 1.31 9.40
CA SER A 17 30.11 2.61 10.04
C SER A 17 28.85 2.53 10.90
N ARG A 18 28.98 2.75 12.19
CA ARG A 18 27.83 2.87 13.11
C ARG A 18 26.83 3.83 12.48
N ARG A 19 25.70 3.30 11.99
CA ARG A 19 24.58 4.13 11.56
C ARG A 19 24.26 5.04 12.73
N ARG A 20 24.42 6.35 12.57
CA ARG A 20 23.86 7.31 13.53
C ARG A 20 22.35 7.07 13.49
N GLU A 21 21.85 6.49 14.58
CA GLU A 21 20.40 6.34 14.78
C GLU A 21 19.82 7.74 14.74
N SER A 22 18.97 8.00 13.77
CA SER A 22 18.14 9.20 13.79
C SER A 22 17.18 9.03 14.96
N PRO A 23 17.11 9.97 15.92
CA PRO A 23 16.20 9.83 17.04
C PRO A 23 14.76 9.67 16.52
N SER A 24 14.03 8.74 17.11
CA SER A 24 12.59 8.60 16.84
C SER A 24 11.88 9.91 17.15
N PRO A 25 10.89 10.32 16.34
CA PRO A 25 10.16 11.56 16.60
C PRO A 25 9.46 11.49 17.94
N THR A 26 9.52 12.59 18.70
CA THR A 26 8.91 12.71 20.03
C THR A 26 7.38 12.89 19.95
N SER A 27 6.89 13.44 18.83
CA SER A 27 5.47 13.58 18.53
C SER A 27 5.25 13.70 17.02
N VAL A 28 4.06 13.34 16.55
CA VAL A 28 3.66 13.38 15.14
C VAL A 28 2.23 13.86 14.97
N ASP A 29 1.94 14.52 13.87
CA ASP A 29 0.58 14.75 13.43
C ASP A 29 -0.03 13.45 12.91
N VAL A 30 -1.29 13.19 13.24
CA VAL A 30 -2.01 12.02 12.74
C VAL A 30 -3.11 12.51 11.78
N LEU A 31 -3.00 12.09 10.53
CA LEU A 31 -3.86 12.49 9.42
C LEU A 31 -4.90 11.40 9.17
N VAL A 32 -6.17 11.73 9.41
CA VAL A 32 -7.28 10.78 9.26
C VAL A 32 -8.28 11.28 8.23
N PRO A 33 -8.25 10.78 6.99
CA PRO A 33 -9.33 11.00 6.03
C PRO A 33 -10.61 10.34 6.53
N THR A 34 -11.69 11.13 6.75
CA THR A 34 -12.96 10.59 7.23
C THR A 34 -14.14 11.43 6.79
N LEU A 35 -15.21 10.79 6.30
CA LEU A 35 -16.44 11.46 5.90
C LEU A 35 -17.42 11.67 7.07
N LYS A 36 -17.24 10.90 8.15
CA LYS A 36 -18.21 10.83 9.27
C LYS A 36 -17.73 11.55 10.52
N GLY A 37 -16.51 12.11 10.51
CA GLY A 37 -15.82 12.53 11.70
C GLY A 37 -15.27 11.35 12.51
N LEU A 38 -14.56 11.63 13.60
CA LEU A 38 -13.96 10.62 14.46
C LEU A 38 -14.74 10.48 15.76
N SER A 39 -14.90 9.24 16.23
CA SER A 39 -15.37 8.98 17.57
C SER A 39 -14.29 9.33 18.61
N SER A 40 -14.69 9.69 19.81
CA SER A 40 -13.76 9.89 20.94
C SER A 40 -12.92 8.66 21.23
N GLU A 41 -13.52 7.46 21.11
CA GLU A 41 -12.85 6.19 21.30
C GLU A 41 -11.72 5.99 20.26
N PHE A 42 -11.95 6.34 19.00
CA PHE A 42 -10.92 6.23 17.97
C PHE A 42 -9.76 7.22 18.21
N VAL A 43 -10.07 8.46 18.61
CA VAL A 43 -9.05 9.46 18.97
C VAL A 43 -8.23 8.99 20.17
N GLU A 44 -8.86 8.43 21.18
CA GLU A 44 -8.18 7.85 22.35
C GLU A 44 -7.34 6.65 21.95
N HIS A 45 -7.86 5.78 21.07
CA HIS A 45 -7.08 4.67 20.51
C HIS A 45 -5.79 5.15 19.84
N LEU A 46 -5.85 6.21 19.02
CA LEU A 46 -4.67 6.79 18.39
C LEU A 46 -3.66 7.30 19.42
N ARG A 47 -4.12 8.07 20.43
CA ARG A 47 -3.25 8.61 21.48
C ARG A 47 -2.58 7.53 22.33
N ASN A 48 -3.24 6.38 22.49
CA ASN A 48 -2.68 5.24 23.22
C ASN A 48 -1.66 4.41 22.38
N ARG A 49 -1.52 4.70 21.09
CA ARG A 49 -0.66 3.94 20.16
C ARG A 49 0.45 4.79 19.51
N ILE A 50 0.27 6.09 19.45
CA ILE A 50 1.14 7.03 18.75
C ILE A 50 1.42 8.21 19.69
N PRO A 51 2.62 8.78 19.74
CA PRO A 51 2.88 10.05 20.40
C PRO A 51 2.28 11.21 19.58
N VAL A 52 0.97 11.41 19.72
CA VAL A 52 0.18 12.34 18.90
C VAL A 52 0.47 13.78 19.31
N HIS A 53 0.92 14.63 18.36
CA HIS A 53 0.90 16.08 18.46
C HIS A 53 -0.50 16.63 18.21
N CYS A 54 -1.03 16.34 17.01
CA CYS A 54 -2.39 16.75 16.63
C CYS A 54 -3.07 15.67 15.79
N VAL A 55 -4.40 15.51 15.93
CA VAL A 55 -5.21 14.70 15.00
C VAL A 55 -5.88 15.63 14.01
N LEU A 56 -5.51 15.52 12.75
CA LEU A 56 -6.03 16.30 11.64
C LEU A 56 -7.03 15.46 10.84
N THR A 57 -8.21 16.02 10.58
CA THR A 57 -9.25 15.34 9.79
C THR A 57 -9.60 16.13 8.54
N SER A 58 -10.03 15.43 7.50
CA SER A 58 -10.62 16.01 6.30
C SER A 58 -11.80 15.17 5.85
N SER A 59 -12.89 15.85 5.52
CA SER A 59 -14.11 15.29 4.94
C SER A 59 -14.21 15.51 3.42
N ALA A 60 -13.12 15.92 2.78
CA ALA A 60 -13.09 16.10 1.33
C ALA A 60 -13.45 14.79 0.63
N ILE A 61 -14.31 14.89 -0.41
CA ILE A 61 -14.78 13.72 -1.14
C ILE A 61 -13.64 13.16 -2.00
N GLY A 62 -13.26 11.92 -1.73
CA GLY A 62 -12.19 11.19 -2.39
C GLY A 62 -10.89 11.14 -1.58
N PRO A 63 -10.21 9.98 -1.58
CA PRO A 63 -9.05 9.75 -0.72
C PRO A 63 -7.87 10.68 -1.08
N ALA A 64 -7.67 10.95 -2.36
CA ALA A 64 -6.59 11.81 -2.84
C ALA A 64 -6.76 13.26 -2.37
N ARG A 65 -7.98 13.82 -2.49
CA ARG A 65 -8.28 15.19 -2.04
C ARG A 65 -8.15 15.35 -0.54
N ALA A 66 -8.70 14.38 0.22
CA ALA A 66 -8.61 14.40 1.67
C ALA A 66 -7.15 14.33 2.14
N ARG A 67 -6.32 13.46 1.56
CA ARG A 67 -4.90 13.36 1.88
C ARG A 67 -4.14 14.64 1.48
N GLN A 68 -4.41 15.21 0.29
CA GLN A 68 -3.77 16.46 -0.14
C GLN A 68 -4.07 17.61 0.82
N GLU A 69 -5.32 17.77 1.27
CA GLU A 69 -5.71 18.80 2.23
C GLU A 69 -4.98 18.60 3.57
N LEU A 70 -4.94 17.36 4.06
CA LEU A 70 -4.30 17.03 5.34
C LEU A 70 -2.80 17.26 5.30
N ILE A 71 -2.12 16.87 4.21
CA ILE A 71 -0.67 17.09 4.04
C ILE A 71 -0.33 18.58 4.15
N GLY A 72 -1.18 19.47 3.61
CA GLY A 72 -0.96 20.92 3.66
C GLY A 72 -1.05 21.52 5.07
N ARG A 73 -1.51 20.77 6.07
CA ARG A 73 -1.72 21.21 7.46
C ARG A 73 -0.73 20.61 8.45
N VAL A 74 0.21 19.78 7.98
CA VAL A 74 1.22 19.13 8.82
C VAL A 74 2.22 20.15 9.33
N ASP A 75 2.49 20.11 10.65
CA ASP A 75 3.43 21.00 11.35
C ASP A 75 4.60 20.25 12.03
N THR A 76 4.63 18.93 11.93
CA THR A 76 5.67 18.10 12.51
C THR A 76 6.63 17.54 11.45
N ASP A 77 7.85 17.16 11.85
CA ASP A 77 8.85 16.56 10.93
C ASP A 77 8.43 15.20 10.36
N TRP A 78 7.59 14.50 11.09
CA TRP A 78 6.97 13.24 10.70
C TRP A 78 5.49 13.28 11.02
N PHE A 79 4.69 12.66 10.19
CA PHE A 79 3.26 12.48 10.44
C PHE A 79 2.83 11.05 10.09
N ALA A 80 1.72 10.63 10.67
CA ALA A 80 1.13 9.33 10.38
C ALA A 80 -0.16 9.49 9.58
N PHE A 81 -0.31 8.79 8.46
CA PHE A 81 -1.62 8.52 7.90
C PHE A 81 -2.23 7.33 8.65
N VAL A 82 -3.47 7.47 9.09
CA VAL A 82 -4.28 6.38 9.65
C VAL A 82 -5.69 6.49 9.08
N ASP A 83 -6.16 5.46 8.38
CA ASP A 83 -7.54 5.43 7.89
C ASP A 83 -8.51 5.16 9.06
N ASP A 84 -9.75 5.70 8.99
CA ASP A 84 -10.76 5.62 10.05
C ASP A 84 -11.33 4.19 10.25
N ASP A 85 -10.94 3.25 9.41
CA ASP A 85 -11.25 1.83 9.49
C ASP A 85 -10.01 0.94 9.79
N VAL A 86 -8.94 1.55 10.31
CA VAL A 86 -7.71 0.85 10.72
C VAL A 86 -7.56 0.84 12.23
N LYS A 87 -7.35 -0.34 12.81
CA LYS A 87 -7.05 -0.53 14.22
C LYS A 87 -5.57 -0.86 14.39
N LEU A 88 -4.82 0.07 14.97
CA LEU A 88 -3.39 -0.11 15.24
C LEU A 88 -3.17 -1.08 16.40
N ARG A 89 -2.19 -1.99 16.26
CA ARG A 89 -1.79 -2.89 17.35
C ARG A 89 -0.88 -2.19 18.35
N PRO A 90 -0.71 -2.73 19.56
CA PRO A 90 0.11 -2.09 20.60
C PRO A 90 1.56 -1.78 20.18
N ASP A 91 2.13 -2.59 19.32
CA ASP A 91 3.51 -2.53 18.84
C ASP A 91 3.69 -1.69 17.57
N TRP A 92 2.61 -1.09 17.03
CA TRP A 92 2.68 -0.33 15.78
C TRP A 92 3.77 0.76 15.83
N TRP A 93 3.72 1.62 16.85
CA TRP A 93 4.66 2.74 16.96
C TRP A 93 6.11 2.28 17.10
N SER A 94 6.36 1.37 18.03
CA SER A 94 7.73 0.86 18.25
C SER A 94 8.31 0.21 16.99
N THR A 95 7.46 -0.49 16.22
CA THR A 95 7.87 -1.15 14.99
C THR A 95 8.16 -0.15 13.87
N VAL A 96 7.24 0.79 13.58
CA VAL A 96 7.42 1.73 12.47
C VAL A 96 8.49 2.79 12.79
N ALA A 97 8.52 3.31 14.03
CA ALA A 97 9.52 4.27 14.45
C ALA A 97 10.92 3.67 14.54
N GLY A 98 11.04 2.38 14.88
CA GLY A 98 12.30 1.64 14.88
C GLY A 98 12.91 1.46 13.48
N MET A 99 12.15 1.68 12.41
CA MET A 99 12.64 1.60 11.03
C MET A 99 13.07 2.95 10.44
N ILE A 100 12.93 4.04 11.19
CA ILE A 100 13.34 5.39 10.77
C ILE A 100 14.86 5.42 10.57
N GLY A 101 15.28 6.06 9.48
CA GLY A 101 16.69 6.31 9.16
C GLY A 101 16.85 7.62 8.40
N PRO A 102 18.08 8.09 8.18
CA PRO A 102 18.34 9.37 7.51
C PRO A 102 17.81 9.39 6.07
N ASP A 103 17.80 8.23 5.42
CA ASP A 103 17.36 8.00 4.03
C ASP A 103 15.92 7.48 3.92
N VAL A 104 15.18 7.31 5.05
CA VAL A 104 13.81 6.81 5.06
C VAL A 104 12.82 7.97 5.00
N GLY A 105 11.90 7.90 4.06
CA GLY A 105 10.83 8.88 3.86
C GLY A 105 9.43 8.36 4.13
N GLY A 106 9.24 7.04 4.16
CA GLY A 106 7.98 6.41 4.54
C GLY A 106 8.18 5.03 5.14
N VAL A 107 7.40 4.69 6.15
CA VAL A 107 7.34 3.35 6.76
C VAL A 107 5.87 2.93 6.82
N GLU A 108 5.51 1.98 5.98
CA GLU A 108 4.17 1.40 5.87
C GLU A 108 4.04 0.23 6.83
N GLY A 109 2.97 0.20 7.63
CA GLY A 109 2.62 -0.95 8.44
C GLY A 109 2.09 -2.11 7.60
N LEU A 110 2.45 -3.34 7.94
CA LEU A 110 1.80 -4.50 7.37
C LEU A 110 0.49 -4.76 8.12
N TRP A 111 -0.61 -4.90 7.38
CA TRP A 111 -1.95 -5.06 7.94
C TRP A 111 -2.50 -6.47 7.75
N SER A 112 -3.32 -6.93 8.71
CA SER A 112 -4.21 -8.06 8.53
C SER A 112 -5.55 -7.57 7.97
N TYR A 113 -6.16 -8.39 7.14
CA TYR A 113 -7.43 -8.07 6.53
C TYR A 113 -8.55 -8.74 7.33
N LEU A 114 -9.38 -7.92 7.97
CA LEU A 114 -10.63 -8.35 8.59
C LEU A 114 -11.78 -7.75 7.77
N ALA A 115 -12.10 -8.41 6.65
CA ALA A 115 -13.03 -7.83 5.68
C ALA A 115 -14.46 -7.70 6.22
N GLY A 116 -14.84 -8.48 7.20
CA GLY A 116 -16.23 -8.56 7.66
C GLY A 116 -17.19 -9.04 6.57
N ASP A 117 -16.68 -9.34 5.38
CA ASP A 117 -17.39 -9.91 4.24
C ASP A 117 -16.86 -11.32 4.00
N LYS A 118 -17.68 -12.31 4.35
CA LYS A 118 -17.34 -13.73 4.27
C LYS A 118 -16.81 -14.14 2.88
N ARG A 119 -17.36 -13.59 1.80
CA ARG A 119 -16.95 -13.91 0.41
C ARG A 119 -15.49 -13.50 0.16
N VAL A 120 -15.11 -12.33 0.66
CA VAL A 120 -13.76 -11.79 0.50
C VAL A 120 -12.77 -12.57 1.34
N ASP A 121 -13.14 -12.88 2.59
CA ASP A 121 -12.29 -13.64 3.51
C ASP A 121 -12.08 -15.07 3.00
N ASP A 122 -13.13 -15.72 2.53
CA ASP A 122 -13.07 -17.06 1.95
C ASP A 122 -12.21 -17.08 0.69
N TYR A 123 -12.39 -16.11 -0.22
CA TYR A 123 -11.53 -15.97 -1.39
C TYR A 123 -10.07 -15.72 -1.02
N ALA A 124 -9.82 -14.84 -0.05
CA ALA A 124 -8.46 -14.52 0.37
C ALA A 124 -7.75 -15.74 0.97
N ARG A 125 -8.46 -16.52 1.82
CA ARG A 125 -7.95 -17.79 2.38
C ARG A 125 -7.67 -18.82 1.29
N ALA A 126 -8.60 -18.99 0.34
CA ALA A 126 -8.40 -19.90 -0.78
C ALA A 126 -7.17 -19.52 -1.61
N MET A 127 -6.99 -18.23 -1.93
CA MET A 127 -5.84 -17.76 -2.71
C MET A 127 -4.52 -17.89 -1.94
N ALA A 128 -4.51 -17.64 -0.64
CA ALA A 128 -3.34 -17.87 0.19
C ALA A 128 -2.93 -19.35 0.19
N ARG A 129 -3.90 -20.25 0.33
CA ARG A 129 -3.64 -21.70 0.28
C ARG A 129 -3.17 -22.16 -1.10
N LEU A 130 -3.78 -21.67 -2.17
CA LEU A 130 -3.37 -21.98 -3.54
C LEU A 130 -1.92 -21.53 -3.78
N SER A 131 -1.54 -20.33 -3.36
CA SER A 131 -0.17 -19.82 -3.46
C SER A 131 0.83 -20.71 -2.74
N THR A 132 0.51 -21.17 -1.53
CA THR A 132 1.33 -22.11 -0.78
C THR A 132 1.52 -23.43 -1.53
N LEU A 133 0.45 -24.01 -2.07
CA LEU A 133 0.50 -25.28 -2.82
C LEU A 133 1.31 -25.16 -4.12
N LEU A 134 1.31 -23.99 -4.75
CA LEU A 134 2.07 -23.75 -5.97
C LEU A 134 3.51 -23.27 -5.70
N HIS A 135 3.97 -23.29 -4.44
CA HIS A 135 5.26 -22.75 -4.01
C HIS A 135 5.52 -21.33 -4.57
N GLN A 136 4.45 -20.55 -4.71
CA GLN A 136 4.53 -19.19 -5.19
C GLN A 136 4.60 -18.25 -3.99
N GLU A 137 5.39 -17.17 -4.12
CA GLU A 137 5.33 -16.06 -3.17
C GLU A 137 3.87 -15.65 -2.94
N SER A 138 3.55 -15.29 -1.69
CA SER A 138 2.19 -14.86 -1.38
C SER A 138 1.79 -13.71 -2.31
N TRP A 139 0.52 -13.61 -2.65
CA TRP A 139 0.04 -12.51 -3.48
C TRP A 139 0.32 -11.14 -2.84
N ARG A 140 0.50 -11.09 -1.52
CA ARG A 140 0.89 -9.88 -0.77
C ARG A 140 2.29 -9.42 -1.14
N ASP A 141 3.23 -10.33 -1.33
CA ASP A 141 4.61 -10.03 -1.70
C ASP A 141 4.71 -9.61 -3.17
N ARG A 142 3.72 -10.01 -3.99
CA ARG A 142 3.65 -9.63 -5.41
C ARG A 142 2.96 -8.30 -5.68
N ILE A 143 2.19 -7.76 -4.72
CA ILE A 143 1.60 -6.43 -4.86
C ILE A 143 2.61 -5.42 -4.35
N ASP A 144 3.50 -5.00 -5.25
CA ASP A 144 4.33 -3.82 -5.06
C ASP A 144 3.45 -2.56 -5.17
N ARG A 145 2.56 -2.37 -4.18
CA ARG A 145 1.68 -1.24 -4.03
C ARG A 145 1.81 -0.70 -2.61
N ALA A 146 1.97 0.61 -2.49
CA ALA A 146 1.92 1.26 -1.20
C ALA A 146 0.49 1.24 -0.62
N PHE A 147 0.42 1.37 0.68
CA PHE A 147 -0.81 1.54 1.44
C PHE A 147 -0.57 2.61 2.50
N THR A 148 -1.38 3.66 2.51
CA THR A 148 -1.20 4.79 3.41
C THR A 148 -2.16 4.79 4.61
N GLY A 149 -2.92 3.73 4.80
CA GLY A 149 -3.88 3.64 5.90
C GLY A 149 -3.28 3.46 7.29
N ASP A 150 -1.97 3.19 7.39
CA ASP A 150 -1.21 3.02 8.62
C ASP A 150 0.29 3.33 8.42
N THR A 151 0.59 4.45 7.84
CA THR A 151 1.94 4.78 7.35
C THR A 151 2.52 6.00 8.04
N LEU A 152 3.75 5.89 8.54
CA LEU A 152 4.54 7.01 9.04
C LEU A 152 5.34 7.63 7.89
N VAL A 153 5.21 8.95 7.67
CA VAL A 153 5.82 9.67 6.54
C VAL A 153 6.62 10.86 7.03
N ARG A 154 7.81 11.05 6.46
CA ARG A 154 8.66 12.22 6.70
C ARG A 154 8.12 13.41 5.91
N THR A 155 7.78 14.49 6.60
CA THR A 155 7.21 15.71 6.00
C THR A 155 8.10 16.28 4.90
N LYS A 156 9.41 16.32 5.11
CA LYS A 156 10.37 16.79 4.12
C LYS A 156 10.38 15.94 2.84
N ALA A 157 10.09 14.63 2.94
CA ALA A 157 10.09 13.72 1.78
C ALA A 157 8.92 13.97 0.82
N ILE A 158 7.83 14.59 1.32
CA ILE A 158 6.65 14.91 0.50
C ILE A 158 6.47 16.42 0.27
N LYS A 159 7.52 17.20 0.54
CA LYS A 159 7.47 18.65 0.29
C LYS A 159 7.03 18.95 -1.15
N ASN A 160 6.08 19.87 -1.30
CA ASN A 160 5.52 20.32 -2.58
C ASN A 160 4.77 19.22 -3.37
N ILE A 161 4.40 18.13 -2.74
CA ILE A 161 3.57 17.10 -3.39
C ILE A 161 2.23 17.72 -3.84
N ARG A 162 1.79 17.32 -5.01
CA ARG A 162 0.43 17.55 -5.49
C ARG A 162 -0.19 16.21 -5.86
N VAL A 163 -0.94 15.64 -4.91
CA VAL A 163 -1.62 14.36 -5.13
C VAL A 163 -2.71 14.57 -6.18
N PRO A 164 -2.66 13.88 -7.32
CA PRO A 164 -3.68 14.01 -8.35
C PRO A 164 -5.03 13.50 -7.82
N ASP A 165 -6.11 14.12 -8.28
CA ASP A 165 -7.48 13.73 -7.92
C ASP A 165 -7.87 12.39 -8.57
N ILE A 166 -7.36 11.30 -8.02
CA ILE A 166 -7.62 9.94 -8.47
C ILE A 166 -8.36 9.16 -7.38
N PRO A 167 -9.32 8.30 -7.73
CA PRO A 167 -10.15 7.60 -6.75
C PRO A 167 -9.44 6.42 -6.08
N VAL A 168 -8.30 5.99 -6.59
CA VAL A 168 -7.47 4.88 -6.06
C VAL A 168 -6.02 5.07 -6.53
N TRP A 169 -5.06 4.45 -5.85
CA TRP A 169 -3.62 4.51 -6.13
C TRP A 169 -2.94 5.85 -5.75
N GLU A 170 -3.60 6.70 -5.02
CA GLU A 170 -3.00 7.91 -4.46
C GLU A 170 -1.87 7.60 -3.47
N ASP A 171 -2.00 6.49 -2.74
CA ASP A 171 -0.98 5.90 -1.89
C ASP A 171 0.30 5.53 -2.68
N GLU A 172 0.15 4.88 -3.80
CA GLU A 172 1.27 4.57 -4.69
C GLU A 172 1.90 5.82 -5.30
N TYR A 173 1.10 6.84 -5.59
CA TYR A 173 1.62 8.13 -6.04
C TYR A 173 2.47 8.81 -4.96
N ILE A 174 1.99 8.81 -3.70
CA ILE A 174 2.73 9.35 -2.55
C ILE A 174 4.06 8.62 -2.36
N ARG A 175 4.07 7.28 -2.40
CA ARG A 175 5.29 6.48 -2.32
C ARG A 175 6.29 6.89 -3.40
N ARG A 176 5.88 6.94 -4.66
CA ARG A 176 6.75 7.30 -5.78
C ARG A 176 7.29 8.73 -5.66
N TRP A 177 6.49 9.64 -5.13
CA TRP A 177 6.97 10.99 -4.84
C TRP A 177 8.08 10.99 -3.79
N VAL A 178 7.93 10.24 -2.72
CA VAL A 178 8.95 10.04 -1.68
C VAL A 178 10.23 9.46 -2.30
N GLU A 179 10.10 8.42 -3.10
CA GLU A 179 11.24 7.77 -3.78
C GLU A 179 11.92 8.70 -4.80
N LYS A 180 11.16 9.48 -5.56
CA LYS A 180 11.68 10.50 -6.49
C LYS A 180 12.49 11.60 -5.78
N ASN A 181 12.13 11.93 -4.54
CA ASN A 181 12.87 12.87 -3.71
C ASN A 181 14.11 12.24 -3.02
N GLY A 182 14.50 11.04 -3.40
CA GLY A 182 15.71 10.36 -2.94
C GLY A 182 15.57 9.64 -1.60
N TYR A 183 14.35 9.46 -1.10
CA TYR A 183 14.08 8.73 0.12
C TYR A 183 13.61 7.30 -0.17
N ARG A 184 13.79 6.40 0.80
CA ARG A 184 13.28 5.04 0.73
C ARG A 184 11.89 4.93 1.35
N TRP A 185 11.07 4.06 0.78
CA TRP A 185 9.82 3.61 1.36
C TRP A 185 9.98 2.19 1.87
N LEU A 186 9.69 1.96 3.15
CA LEU A 186 9.83 0.67 3.80
C LEU A 186 8.47 0.12 4.20
N ARG A 187 8.40 -1.19 4.41
CA ARG A 187 7.24 -1.88 4.98
C ARG A 187 7.69 -2.69 6.18
N THR A 188 6.86 -2.74 7.23
CA THR A 188 7.15 -3.57 8.40
C THR A 188 7.16 -5.05 8.04
N PRO A 189 8.05 -5.88 8.65
CA PRO A 189 8.11 -7.30 8.36
C PRO A 189 6.90 -8.07 8.92
N ASN A 190 6.30 -7.56 9.99
CA ASN A 190 5.19 -8.18 10.70
C ASN A 190 3.91 -7.35 10.58
N VAL A 191 2.77 -8.00 10.78
CA VAL A 191 1.45 -7.35 10.84
C VAL A 191 1.35 -6.51 12.12
N VAL A 192 1.13 -5.22 11.96
CA VAL A 192 1.06 -4.23 13.06
C VAL A 192 -0.28 -3.51 13.16
N CYS A 193 -1.20 -3.76 12.24
CA CYS A 193 -2.57 -3.23 12.31
C CYS A 193 -3.60 -4.19 11.71
N ASP A 194 -4.87 -3.93 12.00
CA ASP A 194 -6.02 -4.65 11.46
C ASP A 194 -6.88 -3.67 10.65
N HIS A 195 -7.13 -4.00 9.39
CA HIS A 195 -7.98 -3.22 8.50
C HIS A 195 -9.41 -3.77 8.52
N LEU A 196 -10.36 -2.98 9.04
CA LEU A 196 -11.73 -3.41 9.37
C LEU A 196 -12.74 -3.21 8.25
N ARG A 197 -12.30 -3.01 7.02
CA ARG A 197 -13.14 -2.58 5.91
C ARG A 197 -14.00 -3.69 5.35
N THR A 198 -15.29 -3.40 5.13
CA THR A 198 -16.15 -4.15 4.21
C THR A 198 -15.68 -3.93 2.78
N TYR A 199 -15.35 -5.00 2.08
CA TYR A 199 -14.86 -4.91 0.70
C TYR A 199 -15.98 -4.46 -0.25
N ASN A 200 -15.68 -3.45 -1.07
CA ASN A 200 -16.57 -3.01 -2.13
C ASN A 200 -15.95 -3.30 -3.51
N LEU A 201 -16.65 -4.04 -4.38
CA LEU A 201 -16.19 -4.39 -5.74
C LEU A 201 -16.08 -3.19 -6.69
N LYS A 202 -16.81 -2.10 -6.43
CA LYS A 202 -16.77 -0.89 -7.29
C LYS A 202 -15.36 -0.34 -7.54
N PRO A 203 -14.41 -0.38 -6.60
CA PRO A 203 -13.05 0.05 -6.85
C PRO A 203 -12.27 -0.81 -7.85
N SER A 204 -12.64 -2.08 -8.07
CA SER A 204 -11.84 -3.01 -8.89
C SER A 204 -11.63 -2.52 -10.32
N TYR A 205 -12.64 -1.90 -10.95
CA TYR A 205 -12.49 -1.29 -12.25
C TYR A 205 -11.49 -0.11 -12.23
N ASN A 206 -11.60 0.77 -11.23
CA ASN A 206 -10.66 1.88 -11.07
C ASN A 206 -9.25 1.39 -10.74
N VAL A 207 -9.11 0.30 -9.97
CA VAL A 207 -7.81 -0.35 -9.74
C VAL A 207 -7.17 -0.74 -11.08
N GLY A 208 -7.91 -1.31 -12.01
CA GLY A 208 -7.45 -1.64 -13.35
C GLY A 208 -7.04 -0.40 -14.14
N ARG A 209 -7.92 0.60 -14.20
CA ARG A 209 -7.74 1.81 -14.99
C ARG A 209 -6.53 2.63 -14.53
N TYR A 210 -6.49 3.02 -13.28
CA TYR A 210 -5.42 3.86 -12.75
C TYR A 210 -4.12 3.10 -12.52
N GLY A 211 -4.18 1.80 -12.19
CA GLY A 211 -3.01 0.94 -12.14
C GLY A 211 -2.29 0.83 -13.50
N TYR A 212 -3.03 0.90 -14.62
CA TYR A 212 -2.44 0.97 -15.95
C TYR A 212 -1.74 2.33 -16.17
N TYR A 213 -2.37 3.45 -15.82
CA TYR A 213 -1.77 4.79 -15.97
C TYR A 213 -0.48 4.93 -15.14
N LEU A 214 -0.45 4.32 -13.96
CA LEU A 214 0.76 4.26 -13.13
C LEU A 214 1.80 3.23 -13.59
N GLY A 215 1.56 2.50 -14.67
CA GLY A 215 2.47 1.47 -15.17
C GLY A 215 2.60 0.23 -14.28
N LYS A 216 1.71 0.07 -13.29
CA LYS A 216 1.67 -1.11 -12.39
C LYS A 216 0.94 -2.30 -12.99
N LEU A 217 0.00 -2.03 -13.88
CA LEU A 217 -0.77 -3.07 -14.57
C LEU A 217 -0.59 -2.93 -16.09
N THR A 218 -0.59 -4.04 -16.78
CA THR A 218 -0.55 -4.09 -18.24
C THR A 218 -1.66 -5.00 -18.76
N VAL A 219 -2.12 -4.79 -19.98
CA VAL A 219 -3.10 -5.68 -20.65
C VAL A 219 -2.59 -7.13 -20.63
N ARG A 220 -1.30 -7.34 -20.92
CA ARG A 220 -0.68 -8.68 -20.92
C ARG A 220 -0.76 -9.36 -19.54
N THR A 221 -0.46 -8.62 -18.45
CA THR A 221 -0.54 -9.20 -17.11
C THR A 221 -1.99 -9.52 -16.72
N GLN A 222 -2.95 -8.70 -17.16
CA GLN A 222 -4.35 -8.96 -16.87
C GLN A 222 -4.92 -10.12 -17.70
N LEU A 223 -4.51 -10.30 -18.96
CA LEU A 223 -4.84 -11.49 -19.74
C LEU A 223 -4.33 -12.78 -19.09
N LYS A 224 -3.08 -12.77 -18.55
CA LYS A 224 -2.55 -13.91 -17.80
C LYS A 224 -3.40 -14.21 -16.55
N ARG A 225 -3.88 -13.18 -15.85
CA ARG A 225 -4.76 -13.33 -14.68
C ARG A 225 -6.12 -13.92 -15.06
N LEU A 226 -6.71 -13.49 -16.18
CA LEU A 226 -7.93 -14.06 -16.70
C LEU A 226 -7.76 -15.51 -17.14
N ALA A 227 -6.62 -15.86 -17.76
CA ALA A 227 -6.32 -17.26 -18.09
C ALA A 227 -6.21 -18.17 -16.85
N GLN A 228 -5.82 -17.61 -15.70
CA GLN A 228 -5.79 -18.33 -14.42
C GLN A 228 -7.14 -18.37 -13.69
N LEU A 229 -8.16 -17.62 -14.18
CA LEU A 229 -9.43 -17.46 -13.50
C LEU A 229 -10.17 -18.78 -13.27
N PRO A 230 -10.24 -19.73 -14.23
CA PRO A 230 -10.88 -21.02 -14.00
C PRO A 230 -10.30 -21.78 -12.82
N ILE A 231 -8.96 -21.79 -12.68
CA ILE A 231 -8.27 -22.45 -11.55
C ILE A 231 -8.63 -21.75 -10.24
N LYS A 232 -8.64 -20.43 -10.19
CA LYS A 232 -9.00 -19.66 -8.99
C LYS A 232 -10.46 -19.92 -8.57
N VAL A 233 -11.37 -19.98 -9.51
CA VAL A 233 -12.80 -20.23 -9.29
C VAL A 233 -13.01 -21.64 -8.75
N LEU A 234 -12.48 -22.66 -9.43
CA LEU A 234 -12.60 -24.06 -9.02
C LEU A 234 -11.95 -24.30 -7.67
N PHE A 235 -10.76 -23.73 -7.45
CA PHE A 235 -10.07 -23.88 -6.17
C PHE A 235 -10.81 -23.16 -5.03
N SER A 236 -11.33 -21.94 -5.27
CA SER A 236 -12.12 -21.23 -4.26
C SER A 236 -13.36 -22.04 -3.89
N LEU A 237 -14.09 -22.57 -4.88
CA LEU A 237 -15.28 -23.37 -4.65
C LEU A 237 -14.92 -24.67 -3.89
N ALA A 238 -13.91 -25.41 -4.31
CA ALA A 238 -13.48 -26.66 -3.68
C ALA A 238 -12.98 -26.46 -2.24
N TYR A 239 -12.27 -25.35 -1.97
CA TYR A 239 -11.67 -25.07 -0.67
C TYR A 239 -12.67 -24.49 0.33
N THR A 240 -13.60 -23.64 -0.10
CA THR A 240 -14.52 -22.92 0.79
C THR A 240 -15.92 -23.49 0.80
N GLY A 241 -16.31 -24.23 -0.24
CA GLY A 241 -17.71 -24.66 -0.47
C GLY A 241 -18.64 -23.47 -0.82
N ASP A 242 -18.10 -22.26 -0.99
CA ASP A 242 -18.90 -21.03 -1.16
C ASP A 242 -18.85 -20.50 -2.60
N ILE A 243 -19.97 -20.59 -3.30
CA ILE A 243 -20.11 -20.07 -4.66
C ILE A 243 -19.91 -18.54 -4.71
N ALA A 244 -20.22 -17.83 -3.61
CA ALA A 244 -20.04 -16.39 -3.56
C ALA A 244 -18.55 -16.00 -3.54
N ALA A 245 -17.67 -16.80 -2.96
CA ALA A 245 -16.22 -16.61 -3.04
C ALA A 245 -15.70 -16.83 -4.47
N ALA A 246 -16.24 -17.81 -5.17
CA ALA A 246 -15.91 -18.09 -6.57
C ALA A 246 -16.39 -16.98 -7.52
N THR A 247 -17.61 -16.50 -7.36
CA THR A 247 -18.16 -15.37 -8.15
C THR A 247 -17.40 -14.08 -7.87
N PHE A 248 -16.96 -13.83 -6.63
CA PHE A 248 -16.11 -12.70 -6.27
C PHE A 248 -14.80 -12.70 -7.07
N ALA A 249 -14.18 -13.87 -7.26
CA ALA A 249 -12.96 -13.97 -8.08
C ALA A 249 -13.19 -13.49 -9.52
N ILE A 250 -14.33 -13.89 -10.11
CA ILE A 250 -14.73 -13.52 -11.48
C ILE A 250 -14.91 -12.00 -11.56
N ASP A 251 -15.79 -11.46 -10.71
CA ASP A 251 -16.15 -10.05 -10.73
C ASP A 251 -14.91 -9.15 -10.55
N LYS A 252 -14.04 -9.52 -9.62
CA LYS A 252 -12.80 -8.78 -9.35
C LYS A 252 -11.88 -8.75 -10.56
N ASP A 253 -11.49 -9.93 -11.08
CA ASP A 253 -10.46 -10.00 -12.13
C ASP A 253 -11.00 -9.46 -13.48
N VAL A 254 -12.28 -9.68 -13.79
CA VAL A 254 -12.94 -9.12 -14.98
C VAL A 254 -13.03 -7.59 -14.92
N ASN A 255 -13.42 -7.02 -13.77
CA ASN A 255 -13.51 -5.56 -13.64
C ASN A 255 -12.12 -4.90 -13.70
N ILE A 256 -11.09 -5.49 -13.08
CA ILE A 256 -9.72 -5.00 -13.21
C ILE A 256 -9.27 -5.02 -14.68
N PHE A 257 -9.55 -6.12 -15.40
CA PHE A 257 -9.22 -6.21 -16.82
C PHE A 257 -9.94 -5.16 -17.66
N LYS A 258 -11.26 -4.98 -17.47
CA LYS A 258 -12.05 -3.95 -18.17
C LYS A 258 -11.47 -2.56 -17.98
N GLY A 259 -11.13 -2.21 -16.73
CA GLY A 259 -10.51 -0.92 -16.42
C GLY A 259 -9.13 -0.75 -17.08
N THR A 260 -8.30 -1.79 -17.07
CA THR A 260 -6.97 -1.80 -17.71
C THR A 260 -7.10 -1.64 -19.23
N LEU A 261 -8.01 -2.36 -19.86
CA LEU A 261 -8.26 -2.30 -21.30
C LEU A 261 -8.77 -0.92 -21.73
N GLN A 262 -9.69 -0.34 -20.98
CA GLN A 262 -10.17 1.02 -21.26
C GLN A 262 -9.03 2.04 -21.18
N ALA A 263 -8.18 1.95 -20.14
CA ALA A 263 -7.05 2.84 -19.99
C ALA A 263 -6.04 2.69 -21.14
N TYR A 264 -5.79 1.46 -21.60
CA TYR A 264 -4.96 1.18 -22.77
C TYR A 264 -5.49 1.86 -24.04
N VAL A 265 -6.80 1.73 -24.30
CA VAL A 265 -7.45 2.36 -25.46
C VAL A 265 -7.37 3.89 -25.35
N GLN A 266 -7.71 4.45 -24.19
CA GLN A 266 -7.69 5.91 -23.96
C GLN A 266 -6.27 6.50 -24.05
N ARG A 267 -5.25 5.80 -23.59
CA ARG A 267 -3.87 6.23 -23.76
C ARG A 267 -3.49 6.37 -25.24
N ASN A 268 -3.84 5.38 -26.04
CA ASN A 268 -3.54 5.36 -27.48
C ASN A 268 -4.32 6.44 -28.25
N SER A 269 -5.42 6.95 -27.69
CA SER A 269 -6.20 8.08 -28.23
C SER A 269 -5.77 9.46 -27.69
N GLY A 270 -4.66 9.55 -26.95
CA GLY A 270 -4.11 10.84 -26.49
C GLY A 270 -4.80 11.45 -25.26
N SER A 271 -5.44 10.63 -24.42
CA SER A 271 -6.13 11.13 -23.22
C SER A 271 -5.17 11.81 -22.22
N PRO A 272 -5.50 13.02 -21.71
CA PRO A 272 -4.68 13.78 -20.76
C PRO A 272 -4.56 13.10 -19.40
N LEU A 273 -5.44 12.14 -19.06
CA LEU A 273 -5.43 11.41 -17.78
C LEU A 273 -4.12 10.64 -17.53
N TYR A 274 -3.39 10.31 -18.59
CA TYR A 274 -2.12 9.59 -18.48
C TYR A 274 -1.04 10.47 -17.82
N SER A 275 -0.96 11.75 -18.17
CA SER A 275 0.05 12.66 -17.59
C SER A 275 -0.20 12.99 -16.13
N LEU A 276 -1.46 12.96 -15.68
CA LEU A 276 -1.84 13.26 -14.29
C LEU A 276 -1.42 12.18 -13.28
N ALA A 277 -1.22 10.95 -13.72
CA ALA A 277 -0.88 9.83 -12.85
C ALA A 277 0.64 9.60 -12.71
N GLN A 278 1.47 10.42 -13.33
CA GLN A 278 2.94 10.35 -13.21
C GLN A 278 3.42 11.43 -12.24
N PRO A 279 4.20 11.10 -11.19
CA PRO A 279 4.80 12.07 -10.27
C PRO A 279 5.93 12.87 -10.92
#